data_a6d2b7e27b9291eedc32f0420b77e5c0
#
_entry.id   a6d2b7e27b9291eedc32f0420b77e5c0
#
_cell.length_a   1.000
_cell.length_b   1.000
_cell.length_c   1.000
_cell.angle_alpha   90.00
_cell.angle_beta   90.00
_cell.angle_gamma   90.00
#
_symmetry.space_group_name_H-M   'P 1'
#
loop_
_entity.id
_entity.type
_entity.pdbx_description
1 polymer ?
#
loop_
_entity_poly.entity_id
_entity_poly.type
_entity_poly.pdbx_seq_one_letter_code
_entity_poly.pdbx_strand_id
1 'polypeptide(L)'
;MRYTAPAGFIPQPYGDNANILIDLGEVIHAAPALEYNHDEWLGNTNPRLPTPRPDEWIIEYSAHPDALLFIEHGGSVEAIPVRKLQQSSLWTPVENPVQKVAIRIVERTSGRKVAAKIHVHGAFGDYIAPVAGHRMPNAHWFEDYGAEYVQEFHYSAYIDGEAEFKLPRGDVYIEVTKGFEIRPVRRKVTVDGQTSTITVELDHVLPWRQKGWVTADTHVHFLSPQTALLEGEAEGVNVVNLLTSQWGEMFSNLGDFDGKTTIGSKENGGSGEYLVRVGTENRQHVLGHISLLGYEGRMILPLCTGGPDESGLGDPLEATVTEWAKRCHEQGGIVVMPHLPNPRAEGAAALVLGEVDAVEMCSFENIGINPYSLSDWYRYLNCGYLTPAVGGTDKMSQSTAVGTIRTYALIPPDELFSYESWMNAIRRGNTFATLGPLIDFRVGEHEMGTRLELSSSGGTLDVVWQVSSVTVPVTKIELVVNGELRELQTTDPEACHYAGHWSVPVKESCWIALRVRGKYHDQSEMIAAHTSAVMVVVEGNPLFSPADAVTILEQIEGSTAYIKTMATKADEQTYKRLLMTLTSAHRMLHNRMHQSGVMHHHSAVDDHKHHHHHHHDNHGPHGHSGHHH
;
A
#
# COMPACT_ATOMS: atom_id res chain seq x y z
N MET A 1 3.90 -22.44 -27.53
CA MET A 1 3.14 -23.71 -27.71
C MET A 1 2.07 -23.80 -26.66
N ARG A 2 0.91 -24.32 -27.00
CA ARG A 2 -0.14 -24.70 -26.07
C ARG A 2 0.00 -26.20 -25.78
N TYR A 3 0.13 -26.54 -24.51
CA TYR A 3 0.32 -27.91 -24.05
C TYR A 3 -0.93 -28.40 -23.31
N THR A 4 -1.51 -29.50 -23.74
CA THR A 4 -2.58 -30.19 -23.03
C THR A 4 -1.94 -31.23 -22.12
N ALA A 5 -1.88 -30.90 -20.83
CA ALA A 5 -1.21 -31.69 -19.81
C ALA A 5 -2.12 -32.77 -19.24
N PRO A 6 -1.57 -33.82 -18.60
CA PRO A 6 -2.35 -34.75 -17.78
C PRO A 6 -3.04 -34.00 -16.64
N ALA A 7 -4.20 -34.52 -16.21
CA ALA A 7 -4.97 -33.93 -15.14
C ALA A 7 -4.12 -33.73 -13.87
N GLY A 8 -4.16 -32.52 -13.31
CA GLY A 8 -3.44 -32.16 -12.11
C GLY A 8 -1.95 -31.85 -12.31
N PHE A 9 -1.42 -31.96 -13.53
CA PHE A 9 -0.04 -31.54 -13.81
C PHE A 9 0.06 -30.02 -13.85
N ILE A 10 1.02 -29.49 -13.07
CA ILE A 10 1.32 -28.06 -13.03
C ILE A 10 2.78 -27.90 -13.49
N PRO A 11 3.06 -27.27 -14.64
CA PRO A 11 4.43 -27.04 -15.09
C PRO A 11 5.23 -26.22 -14.10
N GLN A 12 6.39 -26.75 -13.72
CA GLN A 12 7.38 -26.08 -12.86
C GLN A 12 8.71 -26.03 -13.61
N PRO A 13 8.99 -24.94 -14.31
CA PRO A 13 10.24 -24.85 -15.10
C PRO A 13 11.46 -24.49 -14.28
N TYR A 14 11.32 -24.14 -13.01
CA TYR A 14 12.39 -23.62 -12.16
C TYR A 14 12.47 -24.34 -10.81
N GLY A 15 13.68 -24.30 -10.21
CA GLY A 15 13.90 -24.80 -8.86
C GLY A 15 14.15 -26.30 -8.78
N ASP A 16 14.27 -26.79 -7.56
CA ASP A 16 14.60 -28.19 -7.28
C ASP A 16 13.50 -29.19 -7.68
N ASN A 17 12.28 -28.69 -7.83
CA ASN A 17 11.11 -29.47 -8.22
C ASN A 17 10.74 -29.25 -9.71
N ALA A 18 11.67 -28.80 -10.52
CA ALA A 18 11.42 -28.60 -11.94
C ALA A 18 10.95 -29.92 -12.58
N ASN A 19 9.82 -29.85 -13.30
CA ASN A 19 9.20 -31.00 -13.97
C ASN A 19 9.08 -30.81 -15.49
N ILE A 20 9.52 -29.67 -15.99
CA ILE A 20 9.62 -29.36 -17.41
C ILE A 20 10.89 -28.54 -17.64
N LEU A 21 11.74 -28.98 -18.57
CA LEU A 21 12.97 -28.29 -18.91
C LEU A 21 13.44 -28.61 -20.34
N ILE A 22 14.34 -27.81 -20.84
CA ILE A 22 14.96 -27.98 -22.16
C ILE A 22 16.47 -28.02 -21.97
N ASP A 23 17.16 -29.00 -22.60
CA ASP A 23 18.59 -29.18 -22.42
C ASP A 23 19.45 -28.16 -23.22
N LEU A 24 19.02 -27.80 -24.43
CA LEU A 24 19.69 -26.81 -25.26
C LEU A 24 18.77 -25.58 -25.47
N GLY A 25 18.44 -24.94 -24.39
CA GLY A 25 17.54 -23.81 -24.33
C GLY A 25 16.94 -23.66 -22.95
N GLU A 26 15.79 -22.97 -22.89
CA GLU A 26 15.08 -22.77 -21.63
C GLU A 26 13.57 -22.65 -21.82
N VAL A 27 12.83 -23.06 -20.82
CA VAL A 27 11.42 -22.69 -20.69
C VAL A 27 11.39 -21.33 -20.00
N ILE A 28 11.00 -20.30 -20.75
CA ILE A 28 10.97 -18.91 -20.29
C ILE A 28 9.81 -18.70 -19.32
N HIS A 29 8.66 -19.23 -19.69
CA HIS A 29 7.45 -19.03 -18.91
C HIS A 29 6.45 -20.17 -19.16
N ALA A 30 5.73 -20.56 -18.12
CA ALA A 30 4.62 -21.50 -18.20
C ALA A 30 3.43 -20.92 -17.44
N ALA A 31 2.32 -20.72 -18.14
CA ALA A 31 1.09 -20.17 -17.56
C ALA A 31 -0.12 -20.92 -18.11
N PRO A 32 -1.22 -21.01 -17.34
CA PRO A 32 -2.44 -21.59 -17.87
C PRO A 32 -2.94 -20.81 -19.09
N ALA A 33 -3.49 -21.50 -20.07
CA ALA A 33 -4.26 -20.86 -21.13
C ALA A 33 -5.49 -20.22 -20.49
N LEU A 34 -5.80 -18.98 -20.89
CA LEU A 34 -6.84 -18.19 -20.27
C LEU A 34 -8.02 -17.99 -21.20
N GLU A 35 -9.20 -17.98 -20.59
CA GLU A 35 -10.44 -17.66 -21.26
C GLU A 35 -10.95 -16.30 -20.80
N TYR A 36 -11.01 -15.35 -21.72
CA TYR A 36 -11.60 -14.03 -21.50
C TYR A 36 -13.03 -14.02 -22.03
N ASN A 37 -13.96 -13.47 -21.28
CA ASN A 37 -15.25 -13.10 -21.82
C ASN A 37 -15.05 -11.77 -22.56
N HIS A 38 -14.76 -11.84 -23.87
CA HIS A 38 -14.38 -10.67 -24.64
C HIS A 38 -15.49 -9.61 -24.76
N ASP A 39 -16.75 -10.01 -24.82
CA ASP A 39 -17.85 -9.05 -24.88
C ASP A 39 -17.94 -8.23 -23.58
N GLU A 40 -17.85 -8.90 -22.45
CA GLU A 40 -17.78 -8.24 -21.14
C GLU A 40 -16.48 -7.42 -21.01
N TRP A 41 -15.35 -8.00 -21.39
CA TRP A 41 -14.04 -7.37 -21.26
C TRP A 41 -13.92 -6.08 -22.08
N LEU A 42 -14.47 -6.05 -23.29
CA LEU A 42 -14.48 -4.86 -24.14
C LEU A 42 -15.54 -3.84 -23.71
N GLY A 43 -16.65 -4.28 -23.12
CA GLY A 43 -17.80 -3.44 -22.80
C GLY A 43 -17.83 -2.85 -21.40
N ASN A 44 -16.99 -3.32 -20.46
CA ASN A 44 -17.01 -2.91 -19.08
C ASN A 44 -15.73 -2.20 -18.63
N THR A 45 -15.88 -1.25 -17.73
CA THR A 45 -14.74 -0.55 -17.11
C THR A 45 -13.94 -1.48 -16.21
N ASN A 46 -14.62 -2.42 -15.54
CA ASN A 46 -14.02 -3.40 -14.63
C ASN A 46 -14.52 -4.80 -14.96
N PRO A 47 -14.02 -5.43 -16.00
CA PRO A 47 -14.43 -6.79 -16.37
C PRO A 47 -13.87 -7.81 -15.39
N ARG A 48 -14.48 -8.99 -15.38
CA ARG A 48 -13.95 -10.12 -14.62
C ARG A 48 -12.55 -10.49 -15.11
N LEU A 49 -11.73 -10.99 -14.20
CA LEU A 49 -10.47 -11.60 -14.56
C LEU A 49 -10.71 -12.85 -15.42
N PRO A 50 -9.76 -13.19 -16.29
CA PRO A 50 -9.89 -14.39 -17.13
C PRO A 50 -9.89 -15.66 -16.29
N THR A 51 -10.54 -16.68 -16.79
CA THR A 51 -10.60 -17.99 -16.16
C THR A 51 -9.52 -18.91 -16.74
N PRO A 52 -8.68 -19.56 -15.93
CA PRO A 52 -7.74 -20.56 -16.42
C PRO A 52 -8.49 -21.77 -17.02
N ARG A 53 -8.04 -22.25 -18.19
CA ARG A 53 -8.53 -23.50 -18.74
C ARG A 53 -7.91 -24.68 -18.00
N PRO A 54 -8.69 -25.67 -17.56
CA PRO A 54 -8.13 -26.84 -16.92
C PRO A 54 -7.16 -27.57 -17.87
N ASP A 55 -5.99 -27.94 -17.35
CA ASP A 55 -5.01 -28.79 -18.01
C ASP A 55 -4.47 -28.27 -19.36
N GLU A 56 -4.74 -27.01 -19.71
CA GLU A 56 -4.14 -26.35 -20.89
C GLU A 56 -3.16 -25.26 -20.44
N TRP A 57 -1.94 -25.34 -20.96
CA TRP A 57 -0.85 -24.46 -20.59
C TRP A 57 -0.22 -23.78 -21.82
N ILE A 58 0.16 -22.54 -21.66
CA ILE A 58 0.98 -21.82 -22.65
C ILE A 58 2.42 -21.93 -22.17
N ILE A 59 3.24 -22.62 -22.96
CA ILE A 59 4.67 -22.80 -22.70
C ILE A 59 5.45 -21.91 -23.67
N GLU A 60 6.09 -20.93 -23.10
CA GLU A 60 6.98 -20.01 -23.80
C GLU A 60 8.42 -20.49 -23.62
N TYR A 61 9.12 -20.74 -24.72
CA TYR A 61 10.47 -21.29 -24.64
C TYR A 61 11.35 -20.78 -25.76
N SER A 62 12.67 -20.87 -25.54
CA SER A 62 13.70 -20.71 -26.54
C SER A 62 14.55 -21.97 -26.60
N ALA A 63 14.76 -22.51 -27.79
CA ALA A 63 15.47 -23.77 -27.92
C ALA A 63 16.27 -23.85 -29.22
N HIS A 64 17.41 -24.53 -29.16
CA HIS A 64 18.14 -24.97 -30.32
C HIS A 64 17.30 -26.02 -31.09
N PRO A 65 17.40 -26.10 -32.44
CA PRO A 65 16.63 -27.10 -33.20
C PRO A 65 16.85 -28.55 -32.77
N ASP A 66 18.00 -28.87 -32.21
CA ASP A 66 18.33 -30.21 -31.73
C ASP A 66 18.06 -30.43 -30.25
N ALA A 67 17.40 -29.49 -29.59
CA ALA A 67 17.08 -29.58 -28.17
C ALA A 67 16.05 -30.68 -27.87
N LEU A 68 16.14 -31.21 -26.67
CA LEU A 68 15.13 -32.10 -26.08
C LEU A 68 14.37 -31.38 -24.97
N LEU A 69 13.06 -31.54 -25.00
CA LEU A 69 12.18 -31.10 -23.91
C LEU A 69 11.93 -32.31 -22.99
N PHE A 70 12.14 -32.14 -21.72
CA PHE A 70 11.94 -33.16 -20.68
C PHE A 70 10.73 -32.79 -19.85
N ILE A 71 9.83 -33.75 -19.67
CA ILE A 71 8.66 -33.63 -18.80
C ILE A 71 8.66 -34.80 -17.82
N GLU A 72 8.56 -34.49 -16.53
CA GLU A 72 8.43 -35.49 -15.49
C GLU A 72 6.98 -35.48 -14.96
N HIS A 73 6.36 -36.64 -14.93
CA HIS A 73 5.03 -36.81 -14.36
C HIS A 73 4.89 -38.22 -13.76
N GLY A 74 4.48 -38.29 -12.50
CA GLY A 74 4.25 -39.56 -11.82
C GLY A 74 5.49 -40.45 -11.74
N GLY A 75 6.69 -39.89 -11.64
CA GLY A 75 7.95 -40.62 -11.57
C GLY A 75 8.50 -41.04 -12.93
N SER A 76 7.79 -40.78 -14.04
CA SER A 76 8.25 -41.04 -15.39
C SER A 76 8.74 -39.76 -16.06
N VAL A 77 9.86 -39.87 -16.78
CA VAL A 77 10.41 -38.75 -17.56
C VAL A 77 10.28 -39.07 -19.03
N GLU A 78 9.63 -38.17 -19.78
CA GLU A 78 9.53 -38.22 -21.23
C GLU A 78 10.49 -37.20 -21.83
N ALA A 79 11.25 -37.61 -22.84
CA ALA A 79 12.14 -36.73 -23.62
C ALA A 79 11.58 -36.58 -25.04
N ILE A 80 11.26 -35.37 -25.43
CA ILE A 80 10.65 -35.09 -26.74
C ILE A 80 11.57 -34.13 -27.51
N PRO A 81 12.02 -34.49 -28.74
CA PRO A 81 12.71 -33.53 -29.58
C PRO A 81 11.83 -32.29 -29.83
N VAL A 82 12.37 -31.10 -29.56
CA VAL A 82 11.60 -29.85 -29.72
C VAL A 82 11.04 -29.71 -31.12
N ARG A 83 11.79 -30.11 -32.14
CA ARG A 83 11.34 -30.09 -33.55
C ARG A 83 10.15 -31.01 -33.85
N LYS A 84 9.87 -31.98 -32.94
CA LYS A 84 8.79 -32.96 -33.11
C LYS A 84 7.56 -32.66 -32.22
N LEU A 85 7.58 -31.57 -31.44
CA LEU A 85 6.47 -31.23 -30.55
C LEU A 85 5.14 -31.11 -31.29
N GLN A 86 5.17 -30.54 -32.50
CA GLN A 86 3.97 -30.35 -33.33
C GLN A 86 3.39 -31.66 -33.89
N GLN A 87 4.12 -32.76 -33.85
CA GLN A 87 3.64 -34.08 -34.27
C GLN A 87 2.76 -34.72 -33.19
N SER A 88 2.82 -34.25 -31.99
CA SER A 88 1.98 -34.71 -30.89
C SER A 88 0.67 -33.94 -30.87
N SER A 89 -0.44 -34.64 -30.63
CA SER A 89 -1.74 -34.01 -30.43
C SER A 89 -1.84 -33.20 -29.12
N LEU A 90 -0.89 -33.39 -28.21
CA LEU A 90 -0.84 -32.67 -26.93
C LEU A 90 -0.19 -31.29 -27.05
N TRP A 91 0.56 -31.04 -28.14
CA TRP A 91 1.25 -29.78 -28.37
C TRP A 91 0.73 -29.08 -29.62
N THR A 92 0.14 -27.93 -29.44
CA THR A 92 -0.42 -27.12 -30.53
C THR A 92 0.30 -25.79 -30.61
N PRO A 93 0.78 -25.35 -31.80
CA PRO A 93 1.35 -24.02 -31.90
C PRO A 93 0.32 -22.96 -31.54
N VAL A 94 0.73 -21.99 -30.76
CA VAL A 94 0.04 -20.71 -30.65
C VAL A 94 0.38 -19.93 -31.92
N GLU A 95 -0.53 -19.08 -32.40
CA GLU A 95 -0.28 -18.24 -33.57
C GLU A 95 1.09 -17.57 -33.46
N ASN A 96 1.91 -17.72 -34.48
CA ASN A 96 3.30 -17.26 -34.42
C ASN A 96 3.36 -15.72 -34.41
N PRO A 97 3.96 -15.09 -33.43
CA PRO A 97 4.09 -13.64 -33.32
C PRO A 97 5.20 -13.14 -34.26
N VAL A 98 4.86 -12.90 -35.52
CA VAL A 98 5.83 -12.53 -36.56
C VAL A 98 5.80 -11.05 -36.95
N GLN A 99 4.70 -10.36 -36.67
CA GLN A 99 4.53 -8.98 -37.09
C GLN A 99 5.11 -8.01 -36.05
N LYS A 100 6.12 -7.25 -36.45
CA LYS A 100 6.69 -6.18 -35.60
C LYS A 100 5.76 -4.98 -35.62
N VAL A 101 5.32 -4.57 -34.44
CA VAL A 101 4.40 -3.45 -34.27
C VAL A 101 4.88 -2.56 -33.14
N ALA A 102 4.94 -1.26 -33.38
CA ALA A 102 5.14 -0.28 -32.31
C ALA A 102 3.77 0.09 -31.71
N ILE A 103 3.58 -0.13 -30.42
CA ILE A 103 2.39 0.34 -29.71
C ILE A 103 2.74 1.63 -28.99
N ARG A 104 2.01 2.69 -29.31
CA ARG A 104 2.18 4.04 -28.75
C ARG A 104 1.00 4.39 -27.88
N ILE A 105 1.28 4.90 -26.70
CA ILE A 105 0.26 5.36 -25.75
C ILE A 105 0.38 6.88 -25.64
N VAL A 106 -0.68 7.58 -25.99
CA VAL A 106 -0.71 9.04 -26.02
C VAL A 106 -1.90 9.59 -25.25
N GLU A 107 -1.73 10.77 -24.72
CA GLU A 107 -2.82 11.55 -24.17
C GLU A 107 -3.64 12.15 -25.32
N ARG A 108 -4.95 11.95 -25.33
CA ARG A 108 -5.81 12.36 -26.45
C ARG A 108 -5.73 13.86 -26.75
N THR A 109 -5.74 14.69 -25.70
CA THR A 109 -5.79 16.16 -25.88
C THR A 109 -4.49 16.76 -26.39
N SER A 110 -3.34 16.25 -25.97
CA SER A 110 -2.02 16.78 -26.32
C SER A 110 -1.30 16.00 -27.42
N GLY A 111 -1.68 14.75 -27.64
CA GLY A 111 -0.96 13.82 -28.51
C GLY A 111 0.39 13.38 -27.97
N ARG A 112 0.73 13.76 -26.72
CA ARG A 112 2.01 13.45 -26.09
C ARG A 112 2.02 12.01 -25.61
N LYS A 113 3.15 11.32 -25.83
CA LYS A 113 3.38 9.99 -25.29
C LYS A 113 3.41 10.04 -23.76
N VAL A 114 2.79 9.06 -23.12
CA VAL A 114 2.74 8.93 -21.65
C VAL A 114 3.07 7.51 -21.24
N ALA A 115 3.76 7.35 -20.12
CA ALA A 115 3.99 6.04 -19.52
C ALA A 115 2.66 5.45 -19.06
N ALA A 116 2.48 4.14 -19.24
CA ALA A 116 1.27 3.45 -18.84
C ALA A 116 1.52 1.95 -18.62
N LYS A 117 0.53 1.30 -18.05
CA LYS A 117 0.51 -0.16 -17.90
C LYS A 117 -0.25 -0.75 -19.08
N ILE A 118 0.36 -1.69 -19.80
CA ILE A 118 -0.20 -2.31 -20.98
C ILE A 118 -0.29 -3.83 -20.84
N HIS A 119 -1.40 -4.39 -21.30
CA HIS A 119 -1.61 -5.82 -21.43
C HIS A 119 -2.02 -6.13 -22.87
N VAL A 120 -1.41 -7.15 -23.44
CA VAL A 120 -1.76 -7.65 -24.78
C VAL A 120 -1.93 -9.16 -24.70
N HIS A 121 -3.03 -9.69 -25.26
CA HIS A 121 -3.19 -11.13 -25.40
C HIS A 121 -3.73 -11.52 -26.76
N GLY A 122 -3.36 -12.74 -27.17
CA GLY A 122 -3.80 -13.36 -28.41
C GLY A 122 -5.07 -14.21 -28.24
N ALA A 123 -5.34 -15.03 -29.24
CA ALA A 123 -6.58 -15.81 -29.34
C ALA A 123 -6.81 -16.82 -28.20
N PHE A 124 -5.76 -17.28 -27.53
CA PHE A 124 -5.86 -18.27 -26.44
C PHE A 124 -5.67 -17.63 -25.05
N GLY A 125 -5.82 -16.31 -24.93
CA GLY A 125 -5.50 -15.61 -23.70
C GLY A 125 -3.99 -15.59 -23.41
N ASP A 126 -3.17 -15.92 -24.39
CA ASP A 126 -1.71 -15.92 -24.32
C ASP A 126 -1.18 -14.49 -24.20
N TYR A 127 -0.51 -14.20 -23.09
CA TYR A 127 0.08 -12.90 -22.85
C TYR A 127 1.24 -12.63 -23.81
N ILE A 128 1.27 -11.43 -24.36
CA ILE A 128 2.33 -10.97 -25.28
C ILE A 128 3.05 -9.79 -24.62
N ALA A 129 4.28 -10.06 -24.18
CA ALA A 129 5.13 -9.05 -23.54
C ALA A 129 5.79 -8.14 -24.60
N PRO A 130 6.20 -6.91 -24.23
CA PRO A 130 7.07 -6.09 -25.08
C PRO A 130 8.38 -6.84 -25.40
N VAL A 131 8.94 -6.60 -26.59
CA VAL A 131 10.17 -7.29 -27.02
C VAL A 131 11.34 -7.04 -26.07
N ALA A 132 11.47 -5.82 -25.56
CA ALA A 132 12.51 -5.45 -24.61
C ALA A 132 12.13 -5.72 -23.16
N GLY A 133 10.96 -6.32 -22.91
CA GLY A 133 10.51 -6.63 -21.56
C GLY A 133 11.31 -7.76 -20.92
N HIS A 134 11.65 -7.60 -19.66
CA HIS A 134 12.23 -8.67 -18.85
C HIS A 134 11.10 -9.44 -18.16
N ARG A 135 11.13 -10.77 -18.28
CA ARG A 135 10.11 -11.63 -17.71
C ARG A 135 10.59 -12.20 -16.38
N MET A 136 9.79 -12.03 -15.34
CA MET A 136 10.08 -12.65 -14.04
C MET A 136 9.53 -14.07 -13.99
N PRO A 137 10.31 -15.07 -13.60
CA PRO A 137 9.84 -16.45 -13.53
C PRO A 137 8.84 -16.70 -12.41
N ASN A 138 8.91 -15.92 -11.34
CA ASN A 138 8.03 -16.05 -10.19
C ASN A 138 7.56 -14.66 -9.73
N ALA A 139 6.29 -14.38 -9.95
CA ALA A 139 5.66 -13.11 -9.60
C ALA A 139 5.67 -12.77 -8.12
N HIS A 140 5.91 -13.76 -7.25
CA HIS A 140 5.92 -13.59 -5.79
C HIS A 140 7.31 -13.41 -5.20
N TRP A 141 8.35 -13.37 -6.03
CA TRP A 141 9.68 -13.04 -5.55
C TRP A 141 9.75 -11.57 -5.11
N PHE A 142 10.54 -11.34 -4.09
CA PHE A 142 10.69 -10.01 -3.51
C PHE A 142 11.48 -9.03 -4.37
N GLU A 143 12.09 -9.46 -5.45
CA GLU A 143 12.81 -8.59 -6.37
C GLU A 143 12.01 -8.42 -7.66
N ASP A 144 11.79 -7.20 -8.06
CA ASP A 144 11.03 -6.87 -9.26
C ASP A 144 11.85 -5.94 -10.15
N TYR A 145 12.56 -6.54 -11.10
CA TYR A 145 13.36 -5.79 -12.08
C TYR A 145 12.67 -5.67 -13.44
N GLY A 146 11.58 -6.37 -13.63
CA GLY A 146 11.00 -6.57 -14.94
C GLY A 146 10.04 -5.50 -15.39
N ALA A 147 9.62 -4.59 -14.53
CA ALA A 147 8.54 -3.64 -14.80
C ALA A 147 7.28 -4.36 -15.33
N GLU A 148 6.93 -5.45 -14.68
CA GLU A 148 5.72 -6.24 -14.93
C GLU A 148 4.79 -6.20 -13.73
N TYR A 149 3.52 -6.47 -14.00
CA TYR A 149 2.50 -6.64 -12.97
C TYR A 149 1.65 -7.85 -13.31
N VAL A 150 1.35 -8.67 -12.32
CA VAL A 150 0.45 -9.81 -12.49
C VAL A 150 -0.65 -9.79 -11.44
N GLN A 151 -1.89 -9.83 -11.91
CA GLN A 151 -3.06 -10.03 -11.07
C GLN A 151 -3.63 -11.40 -11.37
N GLU A 152 -3.39 -12.36 -10.47
CA GLU A 152 -3.61 -13.79 -10.70
C GLU A 152 -2.82 -14.26 -11.94
N PHE A 153 -3.47 -14.45 -13.09
CA PHE A 153 -2.82 -14.85 -14.34
C PHE A 153 -2.83 -13.75 -15.40
N HIS A 154 -3.39 -12.59 -15.08
CA HIS A 154 -3.47 -11.45 -16.00
C HIS A 154 -2.21 -10.60 -15.85
N TYR A 155 -1.32 -10.73 -16.84
CA TYR A 155 -0.03 -10.04 -16.88
C TYR A 155 -0.13 -8.69 -17.59
N SER A 156 0.65 -7.74 -17.11
CA SER A 156 0.82 -6.42 -17.74
C SER A 156 2.28 -6.01 -17.66
N ALA A 157 2.68 -5.09 -18.52
CA ALA A 157 4.01 -4.48 -18.50
C ALA A 157 3.88 -2.97 -18.38
N TYR A 158 4.86 -2.34 -17.76
CA TYR A 158 4.97 -0.89 -17.72
C TYR A 158 5.88 -0.41 -18.84
N ILE A 159 5.38 0.49 -19.68
CA ILE A 159 6.13 1.05 -20.80
C ILE A 159 6.16 2.57 -20.74
N ASP A 160 7.26 3.14 -21.23
CA ASP A 160 7.45 4.59 -21.28
C ASP A 160 6.97 5.17 -22.62
N GLY A 161 5.66 5.14 -22.81
CA GLY A 161 4.99 5.77 -23.95
C GLY A 161 4.99 4.98 -25.26
N GLU A 162 5.95 4.15 -25.52
CA GLU A 162 6.04 3.36 -26.74
C GLU A 162 6.90 2.12 -26.52
N ALA A 163 6.50 1.00 -27.10
CA ALA A 163 7.29 -0.20 -27.08
C ALA A 163 7.05 -1.03 -28.36
N GLU A 164 8.06 -1.82 -28.73
CA GLU A 164 7.96 -2.78 -29.81
C GLU A 164 7.36 -4.08 -29.29
N PHE A 165 6.40 -4.60 -30.04
CA PHE A 165 5.79 -5.91 -29.81
C PHE A 165 5.93 -6.76 -31.07
N LYS A 166 6.08 -8.07 -30.88
CA LYS A 166 5.86 -9.04 -31.95
C LYS A 166 4.46 -9.62 -31.78
N LEU A 167 3.57 -9.31 -32.71
CA LEU A 167 2.18 -9.70 -32.65
C LEU A 167 1.87 -10.82 -33.62
N PRO A 168 0.95 -11.74 -33.28
CA PRO A 168 0.39 -12.67 -34.25
C PRO A 168 -0.49 -11.89 -35.26
N ARG A 169 -0.59 -12.37 -36.46
CA ARG A 169 -1.56 -11.86 -37.43
C ARG A 169 -2.94 -12.39 -37.04
N GLY A 170 -3.95 -11.54 -37.08
CA GLY A 170 -5.29 -11.82 -36.58
C GLY A 170 -5.67 -10.91 -35.47
N ASP A 171 -6.64 -11.31 -34.68
CA ASP A 171 -7.16 -10.49 -33.58
C ASP A 171 -6.25 -10.55 -32.35
N VAL A 172 -5.87 -9.38 -31.86
CA VAL A 172 -5.21 -9.20 -30.56
C VAL A 172 -6.03 -8.24 -29.69
N TYR A 173 -5.92 -8.40 -28.39
CA TYR A 173 -6.67 -7.64 -27.41
C TYR A 173 -5.69 -6.83 -26.57
N ILE A 174 -5.93 -5.52 -26.50
CA ILE A 174 -5.03 -4.56 -25.83
C ILE A 174 -5.76 -3.87 -24.70
N GLU A 175 -5.15 -3.85 -23.53
CA GLU A 175 -5.62 -3.10 -22.37
C GLU A 175 -4.56 -2.10 -21.96
N VAL A 176 -4.95 -0.84 -21.75
CA VAL A 176 -4.07 0.21 -21.23
C VAL A 176 -4.75 0.90 -20.06
N THR A 177 -4.02 0.99 -18.94
CA THR A 177 -4.48 1.67 -17.73
C THR A 177 -3.41 2.63 -17.22
N LYS A 178 -3.85 3.72 -16.59
CA LYS A 178 -2.95 4.72 -16.01
C LYS A 178 -3.62 5.42 -14.82
N GLY A 179 -3.57 4.79 -13.64
CA GLY A 179 -4.08 5.39 -12.42
C GLY A 179 -5.61 5.53 -12.35
N PHE A 180 -6.08 6.41 -11.47
CA PHE A 180 -7.49 6.51 -11.10
C PHE A 180 -8.25 7.65 -11.80
N GLU A 181 -7.54 8.52 -12.51
CA GLU A 181 -8.12 9.70 -13.17
C GLU A 181 -8.34 9.51 -14.65
N ILE A 182 -7.83 8.42 -15.20
CA ILE A 182 -7.84 8.11 -16.63
C ILE A 182 -8.70 6.87 -16.85
N ARG A 183 -9.59 6.96 -17.84
CA ARG A 183 -10.46 5.85 -18.20
C ARG A 183 -9.63 4.69 -18.77
N PRO A 184 -9.77 3.47 -18.25
CA PRO A 184 -9.16 2.28 -18.84
C PRO A 184 -9.59 2.10 -20.29
N VAL A 185 -8.67 1.67 -21.15
CA VAL A 185 -8.94 1.41 -22.57
C VAL A 185 -8.74 -0.08 -22.82
N ARG A 186 -9.73 -0.71 -23.44
CA ARG A 186 -9.67 -2.09 -23.94
C ARG A 186 -10.14 -2.12 -25.37
N ARG A 187 -9.33 -2.71 -26.25
CA ARG A 187 -9.58 -2.74 -27.69
C ARG A 187 -9.23 -4.10 -28.26
N LYS A 188 -10.02 -4.51 -29.27
CA LYS A 188 -9.65 -5.56 -30.21
C LYS A 188 -9.04 -4.91 -31.44
N VAL A 189 -7.87 -5.37 -31.86
CA VAL A 189 -7.17 -4.89 -33.05
C VAL A 189 -6.89 -6.09 -33.95
N THR A 190 -7.22 -5.96 -35.23
CA THR A 190 -6.86 -6.96 -36.23
C THR A 190 -5.50 -6.61 -36.83
N VAL A 191 -4.52 -7.48 -36.63
CA VAL A 191 -3.15 -7.32 -37.12
C VAL A 191 -2.98 -8.04 -38.44
N ASP A 192 -2.43 -7.35 -39.43
CA ASP A 192 -2.09 -7.92 -40.73
C ASP A 192 -0.65 -7.58 -41.12
N GLY A 193 -0.22 -7.95 -42.33
CA GLY A 193 1.14 -7.69 -42.79
C GLY A 193 1.46 -6.22 -43.03
N GLN A 194 0.47 -5.32 -43.00
CA GLN A 194 0.64 -3.88 -43.17
C GLN A 194 0.64 -3.14 -41.82
N THR A 195 0.27 -3.80 -40.74
CA THR A 195 0.22 -3.20 -39.42
C THR A 195 1.64 -2.96 -38.91
N SER A 196 2.01 -1.70 -38.70
CA SER A 196 3.33 -1.30 -38.20
C SER A 196 3.27 -0.49 -36.92
N THR A 197 2.16 0.21 -36.66
CA THR A 197 1.95 1.06 -35.48
C THR A 197 0.50 0.96 -35.05
N ILE A 198 0.31 0.84 -33.73
CA ILE A 198 -0.99 0.95 -33.09
C ILE A 198 -0.88 2.08 -32.07
N THR A 199 -1.77 3.07 -32.17
CA THR A 199 -1.83 4.19 -31.22
C THR A 199 -3.04 4.03 -30.32
N VAL A 200 -2.81 4.06 -29.02
CA VAL A 200 -3.87 4.04 -28.00
C VAL A 200 -3.95 5.41 -27.35
N GLU A 201 -5.11 6.03 -27.43
CA GLU A 201 -5.37 7.34 -26.85
C GLU A 201 -6.04 7.20 -25.48
N LEU A 202 -5.53 7.92 -24.48
CA LEU A 202 -6.06 7.94 -23.12
C LEU A 202 -6.84 9.22 -22.86
N ASP A 203 -8.02 9.07 -22.22
CA ASP A 203 -8.85 10.17 -21.72
C ASP A 203 -8.58 10.43 -20.27
N HIS A 204 -8.08 11.62 -19.95
CA HIS A 204 -7.95 12.09 -18.58
C HIS A 204 -9.28 12.69 -18.13
N VAL A 205 -10.16 11.83 -17.61
CA VAL A 205 -11.55 12.17 -17.28
C VAL A 205 -11.68 13.02 -16.02
N LEU A 206 -10.81 12.73 -15.02
CA LEU A 206 -10.84 13.40 -13.72
C LEU A 206 -9.58 14.28 -13.56
N PRO A 207 -9.68 15.61 -13.74
CA PRO A 207 -8.50 16.49 -13.75
C PRO A 207 -8.10 16.94 -12.33
N TRP A 208 -7.92 16.00 -11.43
CA TRP A 208 -7.65 16.29 -10.02
C TRP A 208 -6.25 16.85 -9.78
N ARG A 209 -5.28 16.42 -10.60
CA ARG A 209 -3.92 17.00 -10.52
C ARG A 209 -3.93 18.51 -10.78
N GLN A 210 -4.76 18.97 -11.72
CA GLN A 210 -4.91 20.41 -12.02
C GLN A 210 -5.51 21.20 -10.86
N LYS A 211 -6.26 20.56 -9.97
CA LYS A 211 -6.83 21.16 -8.78
C LYS A 211 -5.85 21.21 -7.60
N GLY A 212 -4.63 20.70 -7.78
CA GLY A 212 -3.60 20.68 -6.76
C GLY A 212 -3.43 19.35 -6.04
N TRP A 213 -4.24 18.34 -6.34
CA TRP A 213 -4.11 17.02 -5.73
C TRP A 213 -2.94 16.26 -6.33
N VAL A 214 -2.09 15.73 -5.46
CA VAL A 214 -0.99 14.83 -5.84
C VAL A 214 -1.17 13.49 -5.19
N THR A 215 -0.68 12.46 -5.87
CA THR A 215 -0.81 11.07 -5.44
C THR A 215 0.53 10.55 -4.91
N ALA A 216 0.44 9.65 -3.94
CA ALA A 216 1.61 9.01 -3.38
C ALA A 216 1.35 7.57 -2.97
N ASP A 217 2.37 6.75 -3.08
CA ASP A 217 2.47 5.48 -2.38
C ASP A 217 3.51 5.65 -1.28
N THR A 218 3.10 5.47 -0.03
CA THR A 218 3.98 5.67 1.12
C THR A 218 4.89 4.49 1.42
N HIS A 219 4.75 3.36 0.68
CA HIS A 219 5.37 2.12 1.11
C HIS A 219 5.66 1.17 -0.05
N VAL A 220 6.87 1.22 -0.58
CA VAL A 220 7.32 0.38 -1.71
C VAL A 220 8.71 -0.19 -1.41
N HIS A 221 8.93 -1.47 -1.70
CA HIS A 221 10.20 -2.16 -1.53
C HIS A 221 10.68 -2.79 -2.82
N PHE A 222 11.98 -3.09 -2.89
CA PHE A 222 12.65 -3.96 -3.87
C PHE A 222 12.76 -3.47 -5.31
N LEU A 223 12.02 -2.46 -5.72
CA LEU A 223 12.22 -1.87 -7.05
C LEU A 223 13.57 -1.14 -7.13
N SER A 224 14.18 -1.12 -8.32
CA SER A 224 15.22 -0.12 -8.55
C SER A 224 14.60 1.27 -8.58
N PRO A 225 15.35 2.34 -8.27
CA PRO A 225 14.79 3.70 -8.34
C PRO A 225 14.24 4.06 -9.72
N GLN A 226 14.88 3.59 -10.79
CA GLN A 226 14.43 3.84 -12.17
C GLN A 226 13.14 3.10 -12.49
N THR A 227 13.04 1.84 -12.07
CA THR A 227 11.79 1.07 -12.24
C THR A 227 10.67 1.65 -11.40
N ALA A 228 10.96 2.09 -10.18
CA ALA A 228 9.98 2.77 -9.33
C ALA A 228 9.45 4.06 -9.95
N LEU A 229 10.33 4.82 -10.62
CA LEU A 229 9.93 6.04 -11.34
C LEU A 229 9.02 5.71 -12.52
N LEU A 230 9.35 4.70 -13.32
CA LEU A 230 8.54 4.25 -14.44
C LEU A 230 7.18 3.74 -13.99
N GLU A 231 7.15 2.84 -13.01
CA GLU A 231 5.90 2.28 -12.50
C GLU A 231 5.03 3.35 -11.82
N GLY A 232 5.65 4.27 -11.07
CA GLY A 232 4.95 5.41 -10.48
C GLY A 232 4.30 6.29 -11.54
N GLU A 233 5.04 6.68 -12.57
CA GLU A 233 4.50 7.47 -13.69
C GLU A 233 3.40 6.70 -14.42
N ALA A 234 3.62 5.43 -14.74
CA ALA A 234 2.65 4.59 -15.44
C ALA A 234 1.36 4.35 -14.64
N GLU A 235 1.43 4.31 -13.33
CA GLU A 235 0.27 4.18 -12.45
C GLU A 235 -0.34 5.54 -12.03
N GLY A 236 0.22 6.65 -12.51
CA GLY A 236 -0.25 7.98 -12.14
C GLY A 236 0.04 8.34 -10.67
N VAL A 237 1.12 7.81 -10.12
CA VAL A 237 1.57 8.08 -8.74
C VAL A 237 2.69 9.10 -8.77
N ASN A 238 2.41 10.31 -8.28
CA ASN A 238 3.36 11.41 -8.31
C ASN A 238 4.55 11.21 -7.38
N VAL A 239 4.36 10.56 -6.24
CA VAL A 239 5.41 10.33 -5.25
C VAL A 239 5.47 8.85 -4.88
N VAL A 240 6.61 8.23 -5.14
CA VAL A 240 6.89 6.86 -4.69
C VAL A 240 7.93 6.93 -3.57
N ASN A 241 7.55 6.44 -2.40
CA ASN A 241 8.47 6.26 -1.27
C ASN A 241 9.05 4.86 -1.32
N LEU A 242 10.30 4.77 -1.77
CA LEU A 242 11.03 3.52 -1.90
C LEU A 242 11.83 3.29 -0.62
N LEU A 243 11.50 2.22 0.12
CA LEU A 243 11.99 2.06 1.47
C LEU A 243 13.13 1.04 1.57
N THR A 244 14.24 1.50 2.09
CA THR A 244 15.30 0.64 2.56
C THR A 244 14.84 -0.08 3.82
N SER A 245 15.01 -1.39 3.86
CA SER A 245 14.61 -2.19 5.02
C SER A 245 15.49 -3.43 5.16
N GLN A 246 15.36 -4.11 6.29
CA GLN A 246 16.12 -5.30 6.60
C GLN A 246 15.20 -6.34 7.26
N TRP A 247 15.30 -7.58 6.77
CA TRP A 247 14.64 -8.77 7.34
C TRP A 247 15.74 -9.79 7.64
N GLY A 248 16.22 -9.82 8.87
CA GLY A 248 17.36 -10.66 9.20
C GLY A 248 18.57 -10.34 8.34
N GLU A 249 18.97 -11.25 7.47
CA GLU A 249 20.11 -11.07 6.55
C GLU A 249 19.71 -10.51 5.18
N MET A 250 18.40 -10.36 4.91
CA MET A 250 17.90 -9.83 3.65
C MET A 250 17.69 -8.32 3.76
N PHE A 251 18.12 -7.59 2.74
CA PHE A 251 17.96 -6.15 2.64
C PHE A 251 17.18 -5.78 1.39
N SER A 252 16.42 -4.68 1.45
CA SER A 252 15.90 -4.00 0.28
C SER A 252 16.52 -2.62 0.15
N ASN A 253 16.92 -2.26 -1.08
CA ASN A 253 17.30 -0.88 -1.45
C ASN A 253 18.43 -0.24 -0.61
N LEU A 254 19.29 -1.04 0.01
CA LEU A 254 20.33 -0.55 0.90
C LEU A 254 21.29 0.43 0.20
N GLY A 255 21.67 0.13 -1.04
CA GLY A 255 22.56 0.97 -1.83
C GLY A 255 21.91 2.17 -2.48
N ASP A 256 20.59 2.30 -2.41
CA ASP A 256 19.83 3.38 -3.06
C ASP A 256 19.60 4.59 -2.15
N PHE A 257 19.82 4.44 -0.87
CA PHE A 257 19.65 5.51 0.11
C PHE A 257 20.88 6.43 0.15
N ASP A 258 20.69 7.71 -0.08
CA ASP A 258 21.74 8.74 0.10
C ASP A 258 21.35 9.89 1.05
N GLY A 259 20.11 9.92 1.50
CA GLY A 259 19.61 10.91 2.45
C GLY A 259 19.47 12.33 1.88
N LYS A 260 19.44 12.48 0.56
CA LYS A 260 19.35 13.82 -0.07
C LYS A 260 18.66 13.87 -1.43
N THR A 261 18.77 12.84 -2.26
CA THR A 261 18.33 12.88 -3.66
C THR A 261 16.85 12.53 -3.79
N THR A 262 16.12 13.39 -4.49
CA THR A 262 14.78 13.10 -5.00
C THR A 262 14.89 12.82 -6.49
N ILE A 263 14.72 11.56 -6.88
CA ILE A 263 14.82 11.12 -8.28
C ILE A 263 13.59 11.62 -9.02
N GLY A 264 13.78 12.14 -10.23
CA GLY A 264 12.71 12.71 -11.05
C GLY A 264 12.46 14.19 -10.82
N SER A 265 13.08 14.80 -9.81
CA SER A 265 13.01 16.24 -9.59
C SER A 265 13.76 17.02 -10.69
N LYS A 266 13.39 18.30 -10.87
CA LYS A 266 14.06 19.16 -11.86
C LYS A 266 15.53 19.32 -11.58
N GLU A 267 15.93 19.42 -10.32
CA GLU A 267 17.33 19.51 -9.89
C GLU A 267 18.13 18.26 -10.29
N ASN A 268 17.49 17.13 -10.43
CA ASN A 268 18.11 15.87 -10.81
C ASN A 268 17.79 15.46 -12.25
N GLY A 269 17.41 16.40 -13.11
CA GLY A 269 17.20 16.18 -14.53
C GLY A 269 15.85 15.63 -14.94
N GLY A 270 14.91 15.50 -14.01
CA GLY A 270 13.56 15.02 -14.28
C GLY A 270 12.56 16.12 -14.59
N SER A 271 11.32 15.73 -14.83
CA SER A 271 10.23 16.66 -15.11
C SER A 271 9.71 17.39 -13.85
N GLY A 272 9.95 16.84 -12.67
CA GLY A 272 9.40 17.33 -11.41
C GLY A 272 7.96 16.86 -11.14
N GLU A 273 7.34 16.14 -12.05
CA GLU A 273 5.95 15.68 -11.91
C GLU A 273 5.85 14.30 -11.25
N TYR A 274 6.84 13.44 -11.47
CA TYR A 274 6.93 12.12 -10.85
C TYR A 274 8.24 11.98 -10.12
N LEU A 275 8.15 11.60 -8.84
CA LEU A 275 9.27 11.62 -7.91
C LEU A 275 9.43 10.28 -7.21
N VAL A 276 10.67 9.89 -6.98
CA VAL A 276 11.04 8.76 -6.11
C VAL A 276 11.98 9.27 -5.04
N ARG A 277 11.63 9.03 -3.78
CA ARG A 277 12.51 9.33 -2.66
C ARG A 277 12.77 8.05 -1.86
N VAL A 278 14.02 7.78 -1.58
CA VAL A 278 14.41 6.62 -0.79
C VAL A 278 14.41 7.00 0.69
N GLY A 279 13.56 6.34 1.45
CA GLY A 279 13.49 6.42 2.90
C GLY A 279 13.82 5.07 3.54
N THR A 280 13.39 4.87 4.77
CA THR A 280 13.58 3.59 5.47
C THR A 280 12.32 3.13 6.17
N GLU A 281 12.14 1.82 6.25
CA GLU A 281 11.23 1.18 7.19
C GLU A 281 12.05 0.46 8.24
N ASN A 282 12.08 1.00 9.44
CA ASN A 282 12.80 0.44 10.57
C ASN A 282 11.88 -0.52 11.33
N ARG A 283 12.41 -1.66 11.74
CA ARG A 283 11.61 -2.82 12.10
C ARG A 283 12.04 -3.45 13.41
N GLN A 284 11.08 -3.76 14.26
CA GLN A 284 11.22 -4.63 15.42
C GLN A 284 9.97 -5.52 15.50
N HIS A 285 10.14 -6.80 15.55
CA HIS A 285 9.07 -7.78 15.33
C HIS A 285 7.94 -7.76 16.37
N VAL A 286 8.17 -7.25 17.57
CA VAL A 286 7.14 -7.11 18.61
C VAL A 286 6.72 -5.66 18.78
N LEU A 287 7.70 -4.75 18.91
CA LEU A 287 7.42 -3.34 19.22
C LEU A 287 6.76 -2.62 18.05
N GLY A 288 7.14 -2.90 16.83
CA GLY A 288 6.50 -2.33 15.66
C GLY A 288 7.46 -1.96 14.54
N HIS A 289 6.87 -1.64 13.40
CA HIS A 289 7.55 -1.07 12.25
C HIS A 289 7.21 0.40 12.16
N ILE A 290 8.12 1.18 11.57
CA ILE A 290 7.89 2.61 11.34
C ILE A 290 8.52 3.03 10.02
N SER A 291 7.75 3.74 9.20
CA SER A 291 8.23 4.30 7.95
C SER A 291 8.73 5.72 8.17
N LEU A 292 9.98 5.95 7.83
CA LEU A 292 10.71 7.21 8.00
C LEU A 292 10.97 7.79 6.63
N LEU A 293 10.23 8.83 6.26
CA LEU A 293 10.16 9.35 4.90
C LEU A 293 10.81 10.72 4.80
N GLY A 294 11.64 10.91 3.77
CA GLY A 294 12.16 12.22 3.38
C GLY A 294 13.15 12.86 4.34
N TYR A 295 13.64 12.13 5.33
CA TYR A 295 14.66 12.67 6.21
C TYR A 295 16.00 12.81 5.48
N GLU A 296 16.78 13.80 5.88
CA GLU A 296 18.05 14.14 5.26
C GLU A 296 19.23 13.70 6.13
N GLY A 297 20.34 13.36 5.47
CA GLY A 297 21.56 13.00 6.14
C GLY A 297 21.75 11.49 6.26
N ARG A 298 22.32 11.05 7.37
CA ARG A 298 22.67 9.64 7.57
C ARG A 298 21.45 8.76 7.74
N MET A 299 21.55 7.55 7.21
CA MET A 299 20.55 6.51 7.45
C MET A 299 20.36 6.29 8.94
N ILE A 300 19.10 6.26 9.37
CA ILE A 300 18.74 6.01 10.77
C ILE A 300 18.88 4.51 11.05
N LEU A 301 19.89 4.17 11.85
CA LEU A 301 20.25 2.79 12.20
C LEU A 301 20.02 2.53 13.69
N PRO A 302 19.85 1.23 14.08
CA PRO A 302 19.77 0.05 13.22
C PRO A 302 18.45 0.01 12.43
N LEU A 303 18.46 -0.66 11.28
CA LEU A 303 17.24 -0.87 10.48
C LEU A 303 16.31 -1.88 11.14
N CYS A 304 16.89 -2.88 11.82
CA CYS A 304 16.18 -3.82 12.66
C CYS A 304 16.98 -4.14 13.91
N THR A 305 16.33 -4.60 14.96
CA THR A 305 16.95 -4.79 16.27
C THR A 305 16.17 -5.78 17.12
N GLY A 306 16.87 -6.48 18.02
CA GLY A 306 16.22 -7.29 19.06
C GLY A 306 15.56 -8.58 18.57
N GLY A 307 16.02 -9.18 17.43
CA GLY A 307 15.60 -10.48 16.88
C GLY A 307 14.22 -10.98 17.25
N PRO A 308 13.82 -12.22 16.95
CA PRO A 308 14.48 -13.19 16.06
C PRO A 308 14.13 -13.07 14.58
N ASP A 309 12.99 -12.46 14.21
CA ASP A 309 12.52 -12.45 12.81
C ASP A 309 13.07 -11.26 12.03
N GLU A 310 13.38 -10.18 12.70
CA GLU A 310 13.84 -8.92 12.10
C GLU A 310 15.38 -8.79 12.17
N SER A 311 15.99 -9.36 13.18
CA SER A 311 17.44 -9.43 13.36
C SER A 311 17.84 -10.82 13.88
N GLY A 312 19.10 -11.06 14.19
CA GLY A 312 19.57 -12.34 14.69
C GLY A 312 18.94 -12.71 16.04
N LEU A 313 18.72 -14.01 16.26
CA LEU A 313 18.22 -14.50 17.54
C LEU A 313 19.18 -14.12 18.67
N GLY A 314 18.66 -13.50 19.71
CA GLY A 314 19.44 -13.05 20.84
C GLY A 314 20.13 -11.70 20.66
N ASP A 315 19.97 -11.05 19.53
CA ASP A 315 20.49 -9.71 19.32
C ASP A 315 19.90 -8.74 20.34
N PRO A 316 20.72 -7.84 20.88
CA PRO A 316 20.24 -6.89 21.86
C PRO A 316 19.28 -5.84 21.24
N LEU A 317 18.31 -5.42 22.03
CA LEU A 317 17.41 -4.33 21.64
C LEU A 317 18.14 -2.99 21.83
N GLU A 318 18.44 -2.33 20.73
CA GLU A 318 19.25 -1.10 20.71
C GLU A 318 18.45 0.18 20.49
N ALA A 319 17.26 0.06 19.92
CA ALA A 319 16.38 1.19 19.62
C ALA A 319 14.91 0.79 19.72
N THR A 320 14.05 1.78 19.83
CA THR A 320 12.60 1.62 19.79
C THR A 320 11.99 2.39 18.64
N VAL A 321 10.74 2.05 18.32
CA VAL A 321 9.94 2.74 17.29
C VAL A 321 9.90 4.26 17.54
N THR A 322 9.67 4.66 18.77
CA THR A 322 9.59 6.08 19.15
C THR A 322 10.92 6.80 18.99
N GLU A 323 12.04 6.17 19.30
CA GLU A 323 13.37 6.76 19.05
C GLU A 323 13.63 6.96 17.56
N TRP A 324 13.30 5.97 16.75
CA TRP A 324 13.42 6.11 15.29
C TRP A 324 12.59 7.28 14.77
N ALA A 325 11.35 7.39 15.24
CA ALA A 325 10.46 8.48 14.86
C ALA A 325 11.05 9.86 15.24
N LYS A 326 11.55 10.01 16.45
CA LYS A 326 12.19 11.25 16.91
C LYS A 326 13.39 11.62 16.06
N ARG A 327 14.25 10.64 15.74
CA ARG A 327 15.42 10.85 14.89
C ARG A 327 15.04 11.29 13.48
N CYS A 328 13.96 10.71 12.93
CA CYS A 328 13.42 11.14 11.63
C CYS A 328 12.99 12.60 11.66
N HIS A 329 12.26 13.04 12.67
CA HIS A 329 11.85 14.43 12.83
C HIS A 329 13.04 15.37 13.00
N GLU A 330 14.04 14.98 13.75
CA GLU A 330 15.28 15.77 13.91
C GLU A 330 16.03 15.95 12.59
N GLN A 331 15.88 15.01 11.65
CA GLN A 331 16.47 15.07 10.31
C GLN A 331 15.49 15.62 9.24
N GLY A 332 14.37 16.21 9.64
CA GLY A 332 13.43 16.92 8.77
C GLY A 332 12.43 16.05 8.01
N GLY A 333 12.35 14.77 8.33
CA GLY A 333 11.42 13.83 7.68
C GLY A 333 10.03 13.80 8.30
N ILE A 334 9.17 12.99 7.71
CA ILE A 334 7.85 12.63 8.25
C ILE A 334 7.82 11.17 8.67
N VAL A 335 6.99 10.87 9.64
CA VAL A 335 6.86 9.55 10.24
C VAL A 335 5.49 8.99 9.96
N VAL A 336 5.44 7.83 9.33
CA VAL A 336 4.21 7.12 8.99
C VAL A 336 4.17 5.79 9.72
N MET A 337 3.07 5.52 10.41
CA MET A 337 2.80 4.23 11.03
C MET A 337 2.29 3.27 9.97
N PRO A 338 3.11 2.28 9.52
CA PRO A 338 2.81 1.50 8.32
C PRO A 338 1.81 0.39 8.61
N HIS A 339 1.15 -0.09 7.55
CA HIS A 339 0.24 -1.26 7.56
C HIS A 339 -0.50 -1.47 8.88
N LEU A 340 -1.13 -0.41 9.35
CA LEU A 340 -1.89 -0.43 10.60
C LEU A 340 -2.89 -1.62 10.59
N PRO A 341 -3.03 -2.44 11.63
CA PRO A 341 -2.54 -2.27 13.00
C PRO A 341 -1.28 -3.09 13.35
N ASN A 342 -0.62 -3.74 12.45
CA ASN A 342 0.43 -4.71 12.76
C ASN A 342 1.85 -4.18 12.54
N PRO A 343 2.78 -4.44 13.47
CA PRO A 343 2.56 -4.92 14.84
C PRO A 343 1.87 -3.87 15.72
N ARG A 344 0.94 -4.30 16.56
CA ARG A 344 0.16 -3.44 17.45
C ARG A 344 0.83 -3.38 18.84
N ALA A 345 1.78 -2.48 19.00
CA ALA A 345 2.49 -2.33 20.27
C ALA A 345 3.00 -0.89 20.49
N GLU A 346 4.29 -0.63 20.28
CA GLU A 346 4.91 0.65 20.59
C GLU A 346 4.47 1.81 19.70
N GLY A 347 3.90 1.55 18.54
CA GLY A 347 3.27 2.59 17.72
C GLY A 347 2.30 3.46 18.53
N ALA A 348 1.60 2.86 19.49
CA ALA A 348 0.73 3.58 20.42
C ALA A 348 1.50 4.64 21.23
N ALA A 349 2.68 4.30 21.74
CA ALA A 349 3.53 5.24 22.48
C ALA A 349 4.01 6.39 21.59
N ALA A 350 4.48 6.07 20.40
CA ALA A 350 4.94 7.07 19.43
C ALA A 350 3.82 8.05 19.08
N LEU A 351 2.61 7.55 18.86
CA LEU A 351 1.45 8.37 18.53
C LEU A 351 1.03 9.28 19.71
N VAL A 352 0.97 8.74 20.92
CA VAL A 352 0.63 9.50 22.14
C VAL A 352 1.65 10.63 22.39
N LEU A 353 2.92 10.38 22.11
CA LEU A 353 3.99 11.38 22.23
C LEU A 353 4.03 12.40 21.08
N GLY A 354 3.15 12.29 20.09
CA GLY A 354 3.10 13.22 18.96
C GLY A 354 4.17 12.99 17.90
N GLU A 355 4.78 11.80 17.87
CA GLU A 355 5.87 11.48 16.95
C GLU A 355 5.39 10.77 15.66
N VAL A 356 4.09 10.68 15.42
CA VAL A 356 3.51 10.09 14.22
C VAL A 356 2.79 11.17 13.41
N ASP A 357 3.18 11.35 12.15
CA ASP A 357 2.56 12.35 11.27
C ASP A 357 1.34 11.81 10.54
N ALA A 358 1.30 10.53 10.23
CA ALA A 358 0.19 9.90 9.54
C ALA A 358 0.13 8.40 9.85
N VAL A 359 -1.07 7.82 9.68
CA VAL A 359 -1.26 6.36 9.77
C VAL A 359 -1.61 5.81 8.39
N GLU A 360 -1.00 4.68 8.04
CA GLU A 360 -1.14 4.08 6.73
C GLU A 360 -2.26 3.05 6.71
N MET A 361 -3.24 3.29 5.85
CA MET A 361 -4.25 2.30 5.50
C MET A 361 -3.63 1.34 4.49
N CYS A 362 -3.86 0.06 4.67
CA CYS A 362 -3.38 -0.97 3.77
C CYS A 362 -4.54 -1.75 3.14
N SER A 363 -4.22 -2.39 2.03
CA SER A 363 -5.13 -3.28 1.32
C SER A 363 -4.35 -4.52 0.93
N PHE A 364 -4.66 -5.64 1.56
CA PHE A 364 -4.08 -6.92 1.19
C PHE A 364 -4.95 -7.55 0.09
N GLU A 365 -4.30 -8.13 -0.93
CA GLU A 365 -4.98 -8.84 -2.03
C GLU A 365 -6.01 -7.97 -2.80
N ASN A 366 -5.86 -6.66 -2.78
CA ASN A 366 -6.73 -5.71 -3.50
C ASN A 366 -8.22 -5.76 -3.12
N ILE A 367 -8.54 -6.21 -1.92
CA ILE A 367 -9.93 -6.40 -1.46
C ILE A 367 -10.51 -5.19 -0.71
N GLY A 368 -9.86 -4.03 -0.80
CA GLY A 368 -10.31 -2.80 -0.16
C GLY A 368 -9.47 -2.43 1.06
N ILE A 369 -9.83 -1.33 1.70
CA ILE A 369 -9.17 -0.90 2.93
C ILE A 369 -9.47 -1.91 4.04
N ASN A 370 -8.41 -2.35 4.73
CA ASN A 370 -8.52 -3.32 5.81
C ASN A 370 -9.37 -2.74 6.96
N PRO A 371 -10.50 -3.39 7.34
CA PRO A 371 -11.33 -2.91 8.45
C PRO A 371 -10.59 -2.83 9.79
N TYR A 372 -9.58 -3.67 10.00
CA TYR A 372 -8.76 -3.62 11.22
C TYR A 372 -7.90 -2.37 11.29
N SER A 373 -7.42 -1.87 10.14
CA SER A 373 -6.72 -0.58 10.06
C SER A 373 -7.64 0.55 10.51
N LEU A 374 -8.86 0.59 10.00
CA LEU A 374 -9.85 1.61 10.37
C LEU A 374 -10.22 1.53 11.84
N SER A 375 -10.50 0.34 12.35
CA SER A 375 -10.87 0.14 13.75
C SER A 375 -9.78 0.65 14.70
N ASP A 376 -8.53 0.37 14.40
CA ASP A 376 -7.40 0.81 15.22
C ASP A 376 -7.19 2.33 15.12
N TRP A 377 -7.27 2.90 13.92
CA TRP A 377 -7.18 4.34 13.71
C TRP A 377 -8.32 5.11 14.40
N TYR A 378 -9.56 4.61 14.31
CA TYR A 378 -10.73 5.22 14.95
C TYR A 378 -10.54 5.31 16.47
N ARG A 379 -9.87 4.33 17.07
CA ARG A 379 -9.57 4.32 18.50
C ARG A 379 -8.74 5.53 18.91
N TYR A 380 -7.73 5.88 18.13
CA TYR A 380 -6.94 7.09 18.37
C TYR A 380 -7.75 8.35 18.16
N LEU A 381 -8.53 8.43 17.09
CA LEU A 381 -9.40 9.58 16.82
C LEU A 381 -10.41 9.78 17.95
N ASN A 382 -10.97 8.71 18.50
CA ASN A 382 -11.92 8.76 19.61
C ASN A 382 -11.30 9.29 20.90
N CYS A 383 -10.00 9.31 21.00
CA CYS A 383 -9.25 9.89 22.13
C CYS A 383 -8.67 11.28 21.83
N GLY A 384 -9.08 11.89 20.70
CA GLY A 384 -8.66 13.23 20.35
C GLY A 384 -7.31 13.33 19.64
N TYR A 385 -6.72 12.21 19.23
CA TYR A 385 -5.50 12.19 18.45
C TYR A 385 -5.84 12.31 16.96
N LEU A 386 -5.80 13.54 16.45
CA LEU A 386 -6.08 13.84 15.04
C LEU A 386 -4.87 13.48 14.19
N THR A 387 -4.86 12.27 13.66
CA THR A 387 -3.79 11.78 12.80
C THR A 387 -4.35 11.54 11.40
N PRO A 388 -3.72 12.08 10.34
CA PRO A 388 -4.18 11.87 8.96
C PRO A 388 -4.07 10.43 8.51
N ALA A 389 -4.96 10.03 7.60
CA ALA A 389 -4.88 8.76 6.90
C ALA A 389 -4.12 8.92 5.59
N VAL A 390 -3.17 8.02 5.35
CA VAL A 390 -2.48 7.86 4.07
C VAL A 390 -2.65 6.43 3.55
N GLY A 391 -2.38 6.20 2.28
CA GLY A 391 -2.43 4.88 1.66
C GLY A 391 -1.05 4.49 1.14
N GLY A 392 -0.67 3.25 1.39
CA GLY A 392 0.55 2.66 0.89
C GLY A 392 0.38 1.16 0.65
N THR A 393 1.06 0.64 -0.37
CA THR A 393 0.84 -0.73 -0.84
C THR A 393 1.62 -1.77 -0.08
N ASP A 394 2.74 -1.39 0.52
CA ASP A 394 3.76 -2.33 1.01
C ASP A 394 4.17 -3.31 -0.11
N LYS A 395 4.35 -2.78 -1.32
CA LYS A 395 4.72 -3.57 -2.49
C LYS A 395 6.06 -4.24 -2.28
N MET A 396 6.09 -5.57 -2.43
CA MET A 396 7.29 -6.38 -2.28
C MET A 396 7.58 -7.26 -3.50
N SER A 397 6.63 -7.35 -4.45
CA SER A 397 6.77 -8.18 -5.64
C SER A 397 5.91 -7.63 -6.79
N GLN A 398 6.04 -8.22 -7.97
CA GLN A 398 5.24 -7.82 -9.14
C GLN A 398 3.75 -8.23 -9.04
N SER A 399 3.35 -8.93 -8.01
CA SER A 399 1.93 -9.22 -7.76
C SER A 399 1.18 -8.06 -7.10
N THR A 400 1.87 -7.00 -6.75
CA THR A 400 1.30 -5.75 -6.23
C THR A 400 1.72 -4.59 -7.11
N ALA A 401 0.77 -3.78 -7.58
CA ALA A 401 1.06 -2.58 -8.35
C ALA A 401 1.33 -1.39 -7.42
N VAL A 402 2.29 -0.54 -7.78
CA VAL A 402 2.52 0.73 -7.10
C VAL A 402 1.23 1.54 -7.06
N GLY A 403 0.84 2.01 -5.89
CA GLY A 403 -0.33 2.86 -5.73
C GLY A 403 -1.68 2.16 -5.88
N THR A 404 -1.76 0.84 -5.77
CA THR A 404 -3.05 0.11 -5.74
C THR A 404 -3.97 0.70 -4.67
N ILE A 405 -3.44 0.91 -3.47
CA ILE A 405 -3.99 1.84 -2.50
C ILE A 405 -3.02 3.02 -2.41
N ARG A 406 -3.53 4.23 -2.52
CA ARG A 406 -2.70 5.44 -2.56
C ARG A 406 -3.27 6.57 -1.75
N THR A 407 -2.40 7.53 -1.47
CA THR A 407 -2.71 8.78 -0.82
C THR A 407 -3.01 9.84 -1.87
N TYR A 408 -4.08 10.61 -1.68
CA TYR A 408 -4.28 11.90 -2.32
C TYR A 408 -4.02 12.99 -1.28
N ALA A 409 -3.18 13.95 -1.61
CA ALA A 409 -2.85 15.08 -0.76
C ALA A 409 -2.97 16.38 -1.55
N LEU A 410 -3.54 17.42 -0.95
CA LEU A 410 -3.71 18.70 -1.61
C LEU A 410 -2.49 19.60 -1.40
N ILE A 411 -1.89 20.02 -2.50
CA ILE A 411 -0.87 21.07 -2.50
C ILE A 411 -1.59 22.41 -2.64
N PRO A 412 -1.38 23.37 -1.73
CA PRO A 412 -2.00 24.70 -1.83
C PRO A 412 -1.63 25.42 -3.13
N PRO A 413 -2.52 26.28 -3.67
CA PRO A 413 -2.29 26.94 -4.96
C PRO A 413 -1.03 27.84 -5.02
N ASP A 414 -0.57 28.34 -3.88
CA ASP A 414 0.62 29.19 -3.76
C ASP A 414 1.93 28.40 -3.62
N GLU A 415 1.87 27.08 -3.54
CA GLU A 415 3.04 26.21 -3.44
C GLU A 415 3.28 25.45 -4.75
N LEU A 416 4.53 25.35 -5.16
CA LEU A 416 4.94 24.46 -6.25
C LEU A 416 5.06 23.04 -5.73
N PHE A 417 4.68 22.06 -6.56
CA PHE A 417 4.85 20.66 -6.22
C PHE A 417 6.33 20.28 -6.15
N SER A 418 6.71 19.71 -5.03
CA SER A 418 8.00 19.08 -4.76
C SER A 418 7.80 18.00 -3.72
N TYR A 419 8.83 17.19 -3.46
CA TYR A 419 8.77 16.23 -2.36
C TYR A 419 8.56 16.94 -1.00
N GLU A 420 9.20 18.08 -0.79
CA GLU A 420 9.04 18.88 0.43
C GLU A 420 7.60 19.41 0.59
N SER A 421 7.02 19.97 -0.48
CA SER A 421 5.62 20.44 -0.41
C SER A 421 4.66 19.29 -0.21
N TRP A 422 4.96 18.11 -0.72
CA TRP A 422 4.18 16.90 -0.44
C TRP A 422 4.27 16.50 1.03
N MET A 423 5.46 16.48 1.63
CA MET A 423 5.61 16.21 3.08
C MET A 423 4.78 17.20 3.91
N ASN A 424 4.81 18.48 3.55
CA ASN A 424 4.03 19.50 4.23
C ASN A 424 2.53 19.28 4.09
N ALA A 425 2.07 18.80 2.92
CA ALA A 425 0.67 18.44 2.71
C ALA A 425 0.24 17.27 3.61
N ILE A 426 1.10 16.27 3.77
CA ILE A 426 0.85 15.17 4.71
C ILE A 426 0.77 15.70 6.15
N ARG A 427 1.68 16.58 6.56
CA ARG A 427 1.63 17.20 7.90
C ARG A 427 0.34 17.99 8.15
N ARG A 428 -0.17 18.68 7.14
CA ARG A 428 -1.47 19.38 7.24
C ARG A 428 -2.65 18.43 7.34
N GLY A 429 -2.53 17.22 6.78
CA GLY A 429 -3.53 16.19 6.90
C GLY A 429 -4.73 16.33 5.95
N ASN A 430 -4.69 17.20 4.96
CA ASN A 430 -5.74 17.25 3.93
C ASN A 430 -5.52 16.12 2.93
N THR A 431 -5.85 14.92 3.36
CA THR A 431 -5.54 13.67 2.67
C THR A 431 -6.71 12.69 2.71
N PHE A 432 -6.72 11.80 1.74
CA PHE A 432 -7.54 10.59 1.79
C PHE A 432 -6.78 9.41 1.20
N ALA A 433 -7.13 8.20 1.66
CA ALA A 433 -6.62 6.94 1.14
C ALA A 433 -7.66 6.32 0.21
N THR A 434 -7.24 5.79 -0.94
CA THR A 434 -8.18 5.29 -1.94
C THR A 434 -7.61 4.19 -2.81
N LEU A 435 -8.51 3.29 -3.24
CA LEU A 435 -8.27 2.29 -4.29
C LEU A 435 -8.90 2.69 -5.64
N GLY A 436 -9.50 3.87 -5.74
CA GLY A 436 -10.14 4.33 -6.98
C GLY A 436 -10.97 5.59 -6.84
N PRO A 437 -11.96 5.64 -5.94
CA PRO A 437 -12.79 6.83 -5.77
C PRO A 437 -11.99 8.03 -5.26
N LEU A 438 -12.29 9.20 -5.79
CA LEU A 438 -11.69 10.48 -5.42
C LEU A 438 -12.70 11.30 -4.64
N ILE A 439 -12.27 11.92 -3.55
CA ILE A 439 -13.17 12.56 -2.59
C ILE A 439 -12.79 14.02 -2.36
N ASP A 440 -13.78 14.92 -2.51
CA ASP A 440 -13.72 16.28 -1.98
C ASP A 440 -14.73 16.35 -0.82
N PHE A 441 -14.25 16.70 0.37
CA PHE A 441 -15.03 16.61 1.60
C PHE A 441 -14.73 17.80 2.51
N ARG A 442 -15.78 18.44 2.98
CA ARG A 442 -15.68 19.59 3.89
C ARG A 442 -16.75 19.52 4.98
N VAL A 443 -16.37 19.97 6.16
CA VAL A 443 -17.28 20.17 7.29
C VAL A 443 -17.33 21.68 7.57
N GLY A 444 -18.47 22.30 7.27
CA GLY A 444 -18.55 23.75 7.13
C GLY A 444 -17.58 24.20 6.03
N GLU A 445 -16.67 25.10 6.36
CA GLU A 445 -15.59 25.52 5.46
C GLU A 445 -14.26 24.82 5.73
N HIS A 446 -14.25 23.85 6.64
CA HIS A 446 -13.04 23.17 7.11
C HIS A 446 -12.71 21.95 6.26
N GLU A 447 -11.45 21.87 5.88
CA GLU A 447 -10.90 20.75 5.11
C GLU A 447 -10.53 19.56 6.00
N MET A 448 -10.30 18.40 5.37
CA MET A 448 -9.81 17.19 6.05
C MET A 448 -8.53 17.50 6.85
N GLY A 449 -8.40 16.88 8.00
CA GLY A 449 -7.22 16.99 8.85
C GLY A 449 -7.22 18.21 9.78
N THR A 450 -8.31 18.98 9.83
CA THR A 450 -8.39 20.20 10.65
C THR A 450 -9.20 20.00 11.92
N ARG A 451 -8.95 20.88 12.90
CA ARG A 451 -9.77 21.02 14.10
C ARG A 451 -10.70 22.22 13.93
N LEU A 452 -11.94 22.04 14.30
CA LEU A 452 -12.99 23.03 14.29
C LEU A 452 -13.53 23.17 15.70
N GLU A 453 -13.66 24.39 16.19
CA GLU A 453 -14.14 24.66 17.55
C GLU A 453 -15.56 25.20 17.53
N LEU A 454 -16.40 24.69 18.45
CA LEU A 454 -17.75 25.17 18.73
C LEU A 454 -17.87 25.62 20.17
N SER A 455 -18.78 26.56 20.42
CA SER A 455 -19.12 26.98 21.77
C SER A 455 -19.76 25.82 22.56
N SER A 456 -19.89 25.97 23.88
CA SER A 456 -20.43 24.95 24.78
C SER A 456 -21.86 24.48 24.41
N SER A 457 -22.61 25.28 23.69
CA SER A 457 -23.96 24.92 23.19
C SER A 457 -23.93 24.05 21.92
N GLY A 458 -22.74 23.80 21.37
CA GLY A 458 -22.60 23.07 20.10
C GLY A 458 -23.09 23.85 18.89
N GLY A 459 -23.54 23.13 17.89
CA GLY A 459 -24.06 23.73 16.66
C GLY A 459 -24.46 22.68 15.64
N THR A 460 -24.95 23.14 14.50
CA THR A 460 -25.24 22.30 13.34
C THR A 460 -24.19 22.58 12.27
N LEU A 461 -23.54 21.56 11.78
CA LEU A 461 -22.50 21.64 10.75
C LEU A 461 -23.02 21.13 9.41
N ASP A 462 -22.68 21.85 8.35
CA ASP A 462 -23.01 21.45 6.99
C ASP A 462 -21.83 20.62 6.45
N VAL A 463 -22.10 19.36 6.14
CA VAL A 463 -21.12 18.45 5.55
C VAL A 463 -21.37 18.37 4.06
N VAL A 464 -20.41 18.81 3.25
CA VAL A 464 -20.52 18.83 1.79
C VAL A 464 -19.49 17.87 1.20
N TRP A 465 -19.93 17.08 0.25
CA TRP A 465 -19.04 16.10 -0.37
C TRP A 465 -19.30 15.95 -1.87
N GLN A 466 -18.23 15.62 -2.60
CA GLN A 466 -18.24 15.16 -3.97
C GLN A 466 -17.35 13.92 -4.07
N VAL A 467 -17.84 12.91 -4.79
CA VAL A 467 -17.10 11.68 -5.06
C VAL A 467 -17.09 11.44 -6.55
N SER A 468 -15.93 11.16 -7.10
CA SER A 468 -15.76 10.82 -8.52
C SER A 468 -14.99 9.52 -8.64
N SER A 469 -15.40 8.64 -9.55
CA SER A 469 -14.69 7.38 -9.79
C SER A 469 -14.88 6.93 -11.24
N VAL A 470 -13.77 6.59 -11.89
CA VAL A 470 -13.80 6.03 -13.26
C VAL A 470 -13.21 4.62 -13.32
N THR A 471 -12.62 4.14 -12.23
CA THR A 471 -12.01 2.81 -12.16
C THR A 471 -12.76 1.83 -11.27
N VAL A 472 -13.35 2.31 -10.19
CA VAL A 472 -14.09 1.46 -9.24
C VAL A 472 -15.55 1.92 -9.20
N PRO A 473 -16.52 1.03 -9.49
CA PRO A 473 -17.94 1.36 -9.30
C PRO A 473 -18.25 1.66 -7.84
N VAL A 474 -18.82 2.83 -7.56
CA VAL A 474 -19.18 3.28 -6.21
C VAL A 474 -20.59 2.80 -5.87
N THR A 475 -20.74 2.15 -4.73
CA THR A 475 -22.01 1.58 -4.27
C THR A 475 -22.64 2.34 -3.12
N LYS A 476 -21.83 2.87 -2.21
CA LYS A 476 -22.32 3.59 -1.03
C LYS A 476 -21.36 4.72 -0.64
N ILE A 477 -21.93 5.80 -0.16
CA ILE A 477 -21.20 6.92 0.45
C ILE A 477 -21.71 7.05 1.89
N GLU A 478 -20.79 6.97 2.84
CA GLU A 478 -21.08 6.87 4.26
C GLU A 478 -20.48 8.04 5.03
N LEU A 479 -21.28 8.68 5.87
CA LEU A 479 -20.82 9.64 6.86
C LEU A 479 -20.52 8.90 8.16
N VAL A 480 -19.28 8.97 8.61
CA VAL A 480 -18.83 8.32 9.83
C VAL A 480 -18.57 9.39 10.89
N VAL A 481 -19.19 9.25 12.05
CA VAL A 481 -19.01 10.14 13.21
C VAL A 481 -18.62 9.29 14.41
N ASN A 482 -17.46 9.55 14.97
CA ASN A 482 -16.90 8.76 16.08
C ASN A 482 -16.82 7.25 15.79
N GLY A 483 -16.58 6.87 14.54
CA GLY A 483 -16.52 5.47 14.12
C GLY A 483 -17.84 4.82 13.78
N GLU A 484 -18.95 5.52 13.97
CA GLU A 484 -20.30 5.01 13.71
C GLU A 484 -20.89 5.59 12.42
N LEU A 485 -21.64 4.77 11.71
CA LEU A 485 -22.36 5.21 10.51
C LEU A 485 -23.49 6.18 10.93
N ARG A 486 -23.39 7.43 10.48
CA ARG A 486 -24.38 8.47 10.78
C ARG A 486 -25.36 8.68 9.62
N GLU A 487 -24.86 8.74 8.40
CA GLU A 487 -25.65 8.96 7.19
C GLU A 487 -25.14 8.02 6.10
N LEU A 488 -26.04 7.61 5.21
CA LEU A 488 -25.76 6.71 4.11
C LEU A 488 -26.47 7.15 2.85
N GLN A 489 -25.74 7.21 1.75
CA GLN A 489 -26.31 7.35 0.42
C GLN A 489 -25.93 6.14 -0.44
N THR A 490 -26.92 5.39 -0.91
CA THR A 490 -26.76 4.37 -1.94
C THR A 490 -26.63 5.06 -3.29
N THR A 491 -25.69 4.61 -4.11
CA THR A 491 -25.35 5.23 -5.38
C THR A 491 -25.64 4.30 -6.56
N ASP A 492 -25.77 4.90 -7.76
CA ASP A 492 -25.78 4.15 -9.01
C ASP A 492 -24.33 3.84 -9.40
N PRO A 493 -23.89 2.56 -9.44
CA PRO A 493 -22.51 2.19 -9.78
C PRO A 493 -22.09 2.55 -11.21
N GLU A 494 -23.04 2.80 -12.11
CA GLU A 494 -22.77 3.20 -13.50
C GLU A 494 -22.39 4.68 -13.63
N ALA A 495 -22.72 5.51 -12.63
CA ALA A 495 -22.34 6.91 -12.63
C ALA A 495 -20.86 7.08 -12.26
N CYS A 496 -20.25 8.18 -12.70
CA CYS A 496 -18.87 8.54 -12.38
C CYS A 496 -18.76 9.68 -11.36
N HIS A 497 -19.84 10.42 -11.15
CA HIS A 497 -19.87 11.60 -10.27
C HIS A 497 -21.05 11.55 -9.32
N TYR A 498 -20.77 11.86 -8.07
CA TYR A 498 -21.76 11.89 -7.01
C TYR A 498 -21.52 13.15 -6.18
N ALA A 499 -22.58 13.78 -5.71
CA ALA A 499 -22.49 14.95 -4.84
C ALA A 499 -23.65 14.96 -3.86
N GLY A 500 -23.42 15.52 -2.68
CA GLY A 500 -24.44 15.65 -1.67
C GLY A 500 -24.00 16.48 -0.49
N HIS A 501 -24.91 16.64 0.45
CA HIS A 501 -24.62 17.29 1.71
C HIS A 501 -25.53 16.73 2.81
N TRP A 502 -25.05 16.83 4.05
CA TRP A 502 -25.82 16.49 5.25
C TRP A 502 -25.66 17.58 6.29
N SER A 503 -26.74 17.86 7.01
CA SER A 503 -26.70 18.73 8.19
C SER A 503 -26.51 17.86 9.42
N VAL A 504 -25.44 18.07 10.15
CA VAL A 504 -25.04 17.25 11.30
C VAL A 504 -25.15 18.09 12.59
N PRO A 505 -26.12 17.81 13.47
CA PRO A 505 -26.16 18.46 14.77
C PRO A 505 -25.05 17.91 15.65
N VAL A 506 -24.28 18.81 16.27
CA VAL A 506 -23.15 18.48 17.15
C VAL A 506 -23.38 19.12 18.51
N LYS A 507 -23.52 18.30 19.55
CA LYS A 507 -23.64 18.73 20.95
C LYS A 507 -22.41 18.39 21.76
N GLU A 508 -21.71 17.33 21.38
CA GLU A 508 -20.50 16.82 22.02
C GLU A 508 -19.37 16.77 21.00
N SER A 509 -18.15 16.89 21.48
CA SER A 509 -16.97 16.76 20.63
C SER A 509 -16.97 15.43 19.87
N CYS A 510 -16.61 15.50 18.59
CA CYS A 510 -16.62 14.35 17.71
C CYS A 510 -15.58 14.51 16.59
N TRP A 511 -15.38 13.47 15.84
CA TRP A 511 -14.70 13.55 14.55
C TRP A 511 -15.63 13.06 13.44
N ILE A 512 -15.46 13.62 12.26
CA ILE A 512 -16.32 13.38 11.11
C ILE A 512 -15.45 13.04 9.91
N ALA A 513 -15.79 11.96 9.20
CA ALA A 513 -15.11 11.53 7.99
C ALA A 513 -16.10 10.95 6.98
N LEU A 514 -15.65 10.86 5.73
CA LEU A 514 -16.39 10.21 4.65
C LEU A 514 -15.73 8.90 4.29
N ARG A 515 -16.54 7.86 4.15
CA ARG A 515 -16.10 6.51 3.76
C ARG A 515 -16.89 6.07 2.52
N VAL A 516 -16.19 5.61 1.50
CA VAL A 516 -16.78 5.24 0.22
C VAL A 516 -16.63 3.74 0.01
N ARG A 517 -17.74 3.08 -0.31
CA ARG A 517 -17.74 1.66 -0.68
C ARG A 517 -17.86 1.52 -2.19
N GLY A 518 -17.23 0.48 -2.69
CA GLY A 518 -17.28 0.13 -4.09
C GLY A 518 -17.32 -1.37 -4.29
N LYS A 519 -17.62 -1.78 -5.51
CA LYS A 519 -17.72 -3.19 -5.84
C LYS A 519 -17.35 -3.44 -7.28
N TYR A 520 -16.33 -4.25 -7.49
CA TYR A 520 -16.06 -4.82 -8.80
C TYR A 520 -17.12 -5.86 -9.15
N HIS A 521 -17.33 -6.08 -10.44
CA HIS A 521 -18.46 -6.81 -11.01
C HIS A 521 -18.82 -8.11 -10.27
N ASP A 522 -17.88 -8.97 -9.93
CA ASP A 522 -18.07 -10.29 -9.36
C ASP A 522 -17.49 -10.46 -7.95
N GLN A 523 -17.05 -9.36 -7.33
CA GLN A 523 -16.43 -9.38 -6.01
C GLN A 523 -17.36 -8.84 -4.93
N SER A 524 -17.00 -9.09 -3.67
CA SER A 524 -17.69 -8.53 -2.53
C SER A 524 -17.50 -7.01 -2.46
N GLU A 525 -18.48 -6.31 -1.90
CA GLU A 525 -18.38 -4.89 -1.61
C GLU A 525 -17.22 -4.60 -0.67
N MET A 526 -16.41 -3.60 -1.02
CA MET A 526 -15.22 -3.22 -0.27
C MET A 526 -15.31 -1.77 0.20
N ILE A 527 -14.52 -1.43 1.23
CA ILE A 527 -14.23 -0.05 1.56
C ILE A 527 -13.17 0.43 0.56
N ALA A 528 -13.58 1.28 -0.37
CA ALA A 528 -12.74 1.68 -1.50
C ALA A 528 -11.96 2.97 -1.25
N ALA A 529 -12.44 3.84 -0.35
CA ALA A 529 -11.77 5.09 0.00
C ALA A 529 -12.23 5.59 1.37
N HIS A 530 -11.37 6.35 2.02
CA HIS A 530 -11.64 6.94 3.32
C HIS A 530 -10.89 8.26 3.49
N THR A 531 -11.60 9.31 3.88
CA THR A 531 -10.99 10.61 4.14
C THR A 531 -10.30 10.64 5.48
N SER A 532 -9.34 11.55 5.64
CA SER A 532 -8.93 12.00 6.96
C SER A 532 -10.09 12.70 7.66
N ALA A 533 -10.05 12.76 8.98
CA ALA A 533 -11.13 13.30 9.78
C ALA A 533 -11.05 14.81 9.91
N VAL A 534 -12.22 15.43 10.11
CA VAL A 534 -12.34 16.76 10.71
C VAL A 534 -12.75 16.55 12.16
N MET A 535 -11.98 17.11 13.09
CA MET A 535 -12.23 16.97 14.52
C MET A 535 -12.99 18.21 15.03
N VAL A 536 -14.16 17.98 15.57
CA VAL A 536 -15.03 19.05 16.10
C VAL A 536 -14.92 19.06 17.62
N VAL A 537 -14.38 20.14 18.17
CA VAL A 537 -14.19 20.30 19.60
C VAL A 537 -15.23 21.26 20.14
N VAL A 538 -16.09 20.76 21.01
CA VAL A 538 -17.10 21.56 21.74
C VAL A 538 -16.46 22.00 23.05
N GLU A 539 -16.55 23.31 23.34
CA GLU A 539 -16.00 23.89 24.57
C GLU A 539 -16.50 23.16 25.82
N GLY A 540 -15.56 22.77 26.67
CA GLY A 540 -15.86 22.06 27.92
C GLY A 540 -16.17 20.57 27.77
N ASN A 541 -16.13 20.04 26.55
CA ASN A 541 -16.38 18.62 26.27
C ASN A 541 -15.18 18.02 25.53
N PRO A 542 -14.22 17.35 26.22
CA PRO A 542 -13.10 16.73 25.56
C PRO A 542 -13.54 15.49 24.77
N LEU A 543 -12.94 15.28 23.63
CA LEU A 543 -13.11 14.03 22.87
C LEU A 543 -12.18 12.96 23.46
N PHE A 544 -12.75 12.08 24.25
CA PHE A 544 -11.98 11.05 24.95
C PHE A 544 -12.85 9.84 25.26
N SER A 545 -12.57 8.71 24.58
CA SER A 545 -13.25 7.44 24.81
C SER A 545 -12.50 6.62 25.87
N PRO A 546 -13.10 6.36 27.03
CA PRO A 546 -12.46 5.57 28.09
C PRO A 546 -11.99 4.19 27.65
N ALA A 547 -12.85 3.44 26.95
CA ALA A 547 -12.52 2.09 26.50
C ALA A 547 -11.34 2.07 25.51
N ASP A 548 -11.33 3.02 24.59
CA ASP A 548 -10.25 3.13 23.61
C ASP A 548 -8.94 3.58 24.27
N ALA A 549 -9.02 4.49 25.22
CA ALA A 549 -7.84 4.92 26.00
C ALA A 549 -7.21 3.76 26.78
N VAL A 550 -8.02 2.90 27.40
CA VAL A 550 -7.54 1.70 28.10
C VAL A 550 -6.80 0.78 27.13
N THR A 551 -7.35 0.54 25.95
CA THR A 551 -6.70 -0.30 24.93
C THR A 551 -5.35 0.28 24.48
N ILE A 552 -5.28 1.59 24.26
CA ILE A 552 -4.02 2.27 23.89
C ILE A 552 -3.00 2.13 25.02
N LEU A 553 -3.43 2.34 26.28
CA LEU A 553 -2.58 2.21 27.45
C LEU A 553 -2.01 0.80 27.58
N GLU A 554 -2.83 -0.21 27.38
CA GLU A 554 -2.42 -1.63 27.43
C GLU A 554 -1.37 -1.96 26.36
N GLN A 555 -1.45 -1.36 25.18
CA GLN A 555 -0.42 -1.53 24.16
C GLN A 555 0.92 -0.95 24.61
N ILE A 556 0.92 0.21 25.23
CA ILE A 556 2.12 0.82 25.82
C ILE A 556 2.69 -0.05 26.93
N GLU A 557 1.84 -0.54 27.82
CA GLU A 557 2.22 -1.43 28.91
C GLU A 557 2.79 -2.76 28.40
N GLY A 558 2.19 -3.32 27.36
CA GLY A 558 2.69 -4.52 26.71
C GLY A 558 4.08 -4.33 26.10
N SER A 559 4.34 -3.18 25.51
CA SER A 559 5.67 -2.82 24.99
C SER A 559 6.71 -2.73 26.12
N THR A 560 6.34 -2.12 27.24
CA THR A 560 7.20 -2.05 28.43
C THR A 560 7.49 -3.44 29.00
N ALA A 561 6.47 -4.29 29.07
CA ALA A 561 6.62 -5.66 29.56
C ALA A 561 7.56 -6.48 28.68
N TYR A 562 7.43 -6.34 27.35
CA TYR A 562 8.34 -6.99 26.40
C TYR A 562 9.80 -6.59 26.65
N ILE A 563 10.09 -5.31 26.80
CA ILE A 563 11.46 -4.83 27.06
C ILE A 563 11.99 -5.38 28.38
N LYS A 564 11.15 -5.43 29.43
CA LYS A 564 11.56 -5.89 30.74
C LYS A 564 11.76 -7.40 30.86
N THR A 565 11.00 -8.19 30.10
CA THR A 565 10.91 -9.64 30.32
C THR A 565 11.46 -10.49 29.21
N MET A 566 11.37 -10.06 27.95
CA MET A 566 11.70 -10.90 26.81
C MET A 566 12.87 -10.38 25.96
N ALA A 567 13.01 -9.08 25.82
CA ALA A 567 14.05 -8.49 24.98
C ALA A 567 15.44 -8.75 25.57
N THR A 568 16.40 -9.05 24.71
CA THR A 568 17.81 -9.11 25.11
C THR A 568 18.31 -7.71 25.39
N LYS A 569 18.87 -7.51 26.56
CA LYS A 569 19.34 -6.20 27.03
C LYS A 569 20.69 -5.86 26.37
N ALA A 570 20.78 -4.68 25.77
CA ALA A 570 22.02 -4.20 25.15
C ALA A 570 23.03 -3.80 26.24
N ASP A 571 22.82 -2.68 26.89
CA ASP A 571 23.56 -2.18 28.02
C ASP A 571 22.60 -1.47 28.98
N GLU A 572 23.05 -1.18 30.19
CA GLU A 572 22.21 -0.60 31.23
C GLU A 572 21.68 0.78 30.83
N GLN A 573 22.50 1.59 30.20
CA GLN A 573 22.12 2.94 29.81
C GLN A 573 21.09 2.94 28.67
N THR A 574 21.28 2.13 27.67
CA THR A 574 20.31 1.94 26.58
C THR A 574 18.98 1.43 27.14
N TYR A 575 19.02 0.41 27.96
CA TYR A 575 17.83 -0.17 28.59
C TYR A 575 17.03 0.89 29.36
N LYS A 576 17.68 1.70 30.18
CA LYS A 576 17.01 2.78 30.93
C LYS A 576 16.42 3.84 30.01
N ARG A 577 17.11 4.19 28.92
CA ARG A 577 16.64 5.15 27.94
C ARG A 577 15.36 4.67 27.25
N LEU A 578 15.33 3.40 26.81
CA LEU A 578 14.16 2.82 26.16
C LEU A 578 12.95 2.79 27.10
N LEU A 579 13.15 2.38 28.36
CA LEU A 579 12.08 2.38 29.37
C LEU A 579 11.59 3.79 29.69
N MET A 580 12.46 4.78 29.74
CA MET A 580 12.08 6.16 30.02
C MET A 580 11.14 6.71 28.93
N THR A 581 11.41 6.39 27.68
CA THR A 581 10.55 6.79 26.55
C THR A 581 9.14 6.22 26.69
N LEU A 582 9.03 4.93 26.95
CA LEU A 582 7.72 4.27 27.13
C LEU A 582 7.01 4.75 28.41
N THR A 583 7.75 4.99 29.47
CA THR A 583 7.20 5.55 30.72
C THR A 583 6.63 6.95 30.48
N SER A 584 7.28 7.78 29.66
CA SER A 584 6.77 9.11 29.30
C SER A 584 5.44 9.02 28.55
N ALA A 585 5.33 8.13 27.57
CA ALA A 585 4.08 7.92 26.84
C ALA A 585 2.96 7.41 27.76
N HIS A 586 3.27 6.41 28.57
CA HIS A 586 2.33 5.84 29.53
C HIS A 586 1.79 6.93 30.46
N ARG A 587 2.68 7.75 31.02
CA ARG A 587 2.32 8.83 31.94
C ARG A 587 1.43 9.87 31.26
N MET A 588 1.73 10.28 30.07
CA MET A 588 0.92 11.27 29.34
C MET A 588 -0.52 10.78 29.15
N LEU A 589 -0.70 9.56 28.69
CA LEU A 589 -2.04 9.01 28.48
C LEU A 589 -2.74 8.74 29.81
N HIS A 590 -2.05 8.15 30.76
CA HIS A 590 -2.58 7.82 32.09
C HIS A 590 -3.08 9.08 32.82
N ASN A 591 -2.32 10.17 32.76
CA ASN A 591 -2.73 11.44 33.33
C ASN A 591 -3.99 12.00 32.64
N ARG A 592 -4.10 11.91 31.34
CA ARG A 592 -5.31 12.30 30.62
C ARG A 592 -6.52 11.46 31.04
N MET A 593 -6.34 10.17 31.25
CA MET A 593 -7.40 9.27 31.72
C MET A 593 -7.91 9.71 33.09
N HIS A 594 -7.01 9.98 34.03
CA HIS A 594 -7.38 10.45 35.36
C HIS A 594 -8.05 11.83 35.33
N GLN A 595 -7.54 12.77 34.53
CA GLN A 595 -8.16 14.09 34.36
C GLN A 595 -9.56 14.00 33.75
N SER A 596 -9.82 12.98 32.94
CA SER A 596 -11.13 12.72 32.34
C SER A 596 -12.04 11.85 33.23
N GLY A 597 -11.60 11.52 34.44
CA GLY A 597 -12.38 10.70 35.40
C GLY A 597 -12.49 9.23 35.01
N VAL A 598 -11.60 8.72 34.15
CA VAL A 598 -11.64 7.34 33.70
C VAL A 598 -11.16 6.37 34.76
N MET A 599 -11.99 5.39 35.08
CA MET A 599 -11.64 4.28 35.96
C MET A 599 -11.11 3.13 35.09
N HIS A 600 -9.95 2.59 35.44
CA HIS A 600 -9.34 1.47 34.73
C HIS A 600 -8.55 0.56 35.67
N HIS A 601 -8.31 -0.65 35.24
CA HIS A 601 -7.45 -1.58 35.94
C HIS A 601 -6.00 -1.34 35.57
N HIS A 602 -5.12 -1.30 36.54
CA HIS A 602 -3.68 -1.22 36.30
C HIS A 602 -3.13 -2.59 35.95
N SER A 603 -2.22 -2.65 34.99
CA SER A 603 -1.45 -3.86 34.73
C SER A 603 -0.46 -4.13 35.87
N ALA A 604 0.08 -5.34 35.94
CA ALA A 604 1.10 -5.69 36.94
C ALA A 604 2.33 -4.75 36.89
N VAL A 605 2.64 -4.18 35.71
CA VAL A 605 3.73 -3.20 35.57
C VAL A 605 3.36 -1.85 36.17
N ASP A 606 2.11 -1.45 36.03
CA ASP A 606 1.59 -0.19 36.54
C ASP A 606 1.35 -0.29 38.07
N ASP A 607 0.82 -1.43 38.54
CA ASP A 607 0.62 -1.71 39.96
C ASP A 607 1.91 -1.61 40.75
N HIS A 608 3.03 -2.10 40.22
CA HIS A 608 4.32 -1.96 40.88
C HIS A 608 4.76 -0.50 41.05
N LYS A 609 4.43 0.37 40.11
CA LYS A 609 4.74 1.81 40.22
C LYS A 609 3.88 2.48 41.30
N HIS A 610 2.61 2.14 41.38
CA HIS A 610 1.71 2.70 42.36
C HIS A 610 2.02 2.19 43.79
N HIS A 611 2.38 0.92 43.95
CA HIS A 611 2.76 0.37 45.23
C HIS A 611 4.05 1.02 45.78
N HIS A 612 5.00 1.35 44.94
CA HIS A 612 6.18 2.09 45.36
C HIS A 612 5.87 3.52 45.84
N HIS A 613 4.89 4.16 45.25
CA HIS A 613 4.46 5.49 45.70
C HIS A 613 3.67 5.44 47.01
N HIS A 614 2.88 4.39 47.26
CA HIS A 614 2.11 4.22 48.47
C HIS A 614 2.98 3.78 49.68
N HIS A 615 4.07 3.07 49.43
CA HIS A 615 4.98 2.68 50.51
C HIS A 615 5.84 3.83 51.05
N HIS A 616 6.00 4.90 50.30
CA HIS A 616 6.72 6.09 50.80
C HIS A 616 5.86 7.03 51.63
N ASP A 617 4.54 6.98 51.50
CA ASP A 617 3.63 7.83 52.24
C ASP A 617 3.19 7.24 53.60
N ASN A 618 3.56 5.97 53.92
CA ASN A 618 3.12 5.27 55.13
C ASN A 618 4.21 5.14 56.22
N HIS A 619 5.29 5.90 56.16
CA HIS A 619 6.21 6.01 57.27
C HIS A 619 5.91 7.27 58.13
N GLY A 620 4.69 7.33 58.68
CA GLY A 620 4.42 8.11 59.84
C GLY A 620 4.77 7.29 61.09
N PRO A 621 5.24 7.92 62.17
CA PRO A 621 5.75 7.19 63.32
C PRO A 621 4.60 6.57 64.11
N HIS A 622 4.38 5.28 64.00
CA HIS A 622 3.62 4.55 64.98
C HIS A 622 4.58 3.87 65.95
N GLY A 623 4.50 4.42 67.18
CA GLY A 623 5.28 4.03 68.27
C GLY A 623 5.10 2.57 68.69
N HIS A 624 6.16 2.05 69.22
CA HIS A 624 6.20 0.79 69.95
C HIS A 624 5.12 0.74 71.06
N SER A 625 4.28 -0.28 71.03
CA SER A 625 3.72 -0.84 72.23
C SER A 625 3.86 -2.36 72.09
N GLY A 626 4.79 -2.87 72.87
CA GLY A 626 4.92 -4.28 73.11
C GLY A 626 3.74 -4.82 73.92
N HIS A 627 3.35 -6.04 73.65
CA HIS A 627 2.80 -6.93 74.61
C HIS A 627 3.19 -8.37 74.35
N HIS A 628 3.83 -8.92 75.37
CA HIS A 628 4.03 -10.34 75.61
C HIS A 628 2.67 -11.08 75.62
N HIS A 629 2.53 -12.20 74.97
CA HIS A 629 2.34 -13.57 75.45
C HIS A 629 2.36 -14.56 74.36
#